data_0a06e72ee6793b1c8710a1e0c79f8133
#
_entry.id   0a06e72ee6793b1c8710a1e0c79f8133
#
_cell.length_a   1.000
_cell.length_b   1.000
_cell.length_c   1.000
_cell.angle_alpha   90.00
_cell.angle_beta   90.00
_cell.angle_gamma   90.00
#
_symmetry.space_group_name_H-M   'P 1'
#
loop_
_entity.id
_entity.type
_entity.pdbx_description
1 polymer ?
#
loop_
_entity_poly.entity_id
_entity_poly.type
_entity_poly.pdbx_seq_one_letter_code
_entity_poly.pdbx_strand_id
1 'polypeptide(L)'
;EINLFNTESISKRLWLEPALSVLAIDAPPVKDAVNLVIPKAKAKISLRLPPTEDPEHAMKMLEEHVMKNIPWNASVKFIPNSMGSGVVADPNKPFTTELVKSFNSTWKNETAYIGVGGSIPFANDFVREFPNAELVLIGAGDEELGNAHAPNESVQIDHIEMLIESLVKTLKNI
;
A
#
# COMPACT_ATOMS: atom_id res chain seq x y z
N GLU A 1 6.14 19.47 -18.16
CA GLU A 1 5.29 18.26 -18.10
C GLU A 1 6.16 17.07 -17.72
N ILE A 2 5.66 16.22 -16.83
CA ILE A 2 6.32 14.96 -16.48
C ILE A 2 5.81 13.89 -17.43
N ASN A 3 6.72 13.25 -18.15
CA ASN A 3 6.36 12.12 -19.01
C ASN A 3 5.98 10.91 -18.15
N LEU A 4 4.84 10.31 -18.47
CA LEU A 4 4.41 9.08 -17.79
C LEU A 4 5.22 7.89 -18.31
N PHE A 5 5.55 6.97 -17.41
CA PHE A 5 6.42 5.82 -17.69
C PHE A 5 5.76 4.81 -18.67
N ASN A 6 4.43 4.74 -18.68
CA ASN A 6 3.66 3.90 -19.59
C ASN A 6 2.30 4.51 -19.92
N THR A 7 1.52 3.86 -20.77
CA THR A 7 0.21 4.29 -21.26
C THR A 7 -0.98 3.67 -20.52
N GLU A 8 -0.74 2.87 -19.47
CA GLU A 8 -1.79 2.26 -18.70
C GLU A 8 -2.62 3.29 -17.92
N SER A 9 -3.83 2.91 -17.51
CA SER A 9 -4.68 3.79 -16.68
C SER A 9 -4.01 4.16 -15.37
N ILE A 10 -4.31 5.34 -14.85
CA ILE A 10 -3.75 5.82 -13.57
C ILE A 10 -4.06 4.82 -12.44
N SER A 11 -5.29 4.34 -12.35
CA SER A 11 -5.71 3.37 -11.35
C SER A 11 -4.90 2.08 -11.41
N LYS A 12 -4.68 1.52 -12.61
CA LYS A 12 -3.87 0.32 -12.78
C LYS A 12 -2.44 0.54 -12.30
N ARG A 13 -1.83 1.66 -12.67
CA ARG A 13 -0.46 1.99 -12.24
C ARG A 13 -0.32 2.19 -10.75
N LEU A 14 -1.30 2.82 -10.11
CA LEU A 14 -1.26 3.09 -8.67
C LEU A 14 -1.52 1.83 -7.84
N TRP A 15 -2.38 0.93 -8.32
CA TRP A 15 -2.88 -0.17 -7.49
C TRP A 15 -2.31 -1.54 -7.86
N LEU A 16 -1.94 -1.75 -9.13
CA LEU A 16 -1.60 -3.08 -9.65
C LEU A 16 -0.18 -3.18 -10.24
N GLU A 17 0.59 -2.09 -10.27
CA GLU A 17 1.96 -2.11 -10.77
C GLU A 17 2.98 -1.87 -9.65
N PRO A 18 4.19 -2.44 -9.79
CA PRO A 18 5.24 -2.19 -8.82
C PRO A 18 5.74 -0.75 -8.95
N ALA A 19 6.15 -0.18 -7.81
CA ALA A 19 6.78 1.14 -7.79
C ALA A 19 7.97 1.14 -6.82
N LEU A 20 9.10 1.68 -7.29
CA LEU A 20 10.31 1.82 -6.49
C LEU A 20 10.53 3.29 -6.16
N SER A 21 10.77 3.57 -4.89
CA SER A 21 11.08 4.91 -4.39
C SER A 21 12.37 4.91 -3.60
N VAL A 22 13.23 5.89 -3.85
CA VAL A 22 14.39 6.15 -3.00
C VAL A 22 13.93 7.06 -1.86
N LEU A 23 13.88 6.52 -0.65
CA LEU A 23 13.38 7.24 0.54
C LEU A 23 14.45 8.14 1.15
N ALA A 24 15.71 7.74 1.10
CA ALA A 24 16.83 8.49 1.64
C ALA A 24 18.14 8.05 1.00
N ILE A 25 19.10 8.98 0.94
CA ILE A 25 20.49 8.72 0.57
C ILE A 25 21.36 9.33 1.67
N ASP A 26 22.25 8.52 2.21
CA ASP A 26 23.27 8.93 3.18
C ASP A 26 24.62 8.99 2.45
N ALA A 27 25.03 10.21 2.16
CA ALA A 27 26.29 10.57 1.51
C ALA A 27 26.78 11.89 2.11
N PRO A 28 28.02 12.34 1.90
CA PRO A 28 28.46 13.64 2.38
C PRO A 28 27.53 14.76 1.92
N PRO A 29 27.14 15.68 2.82
CA PRO A 29 26.29 16.80 2.44
C PRO A 29 27.03 17.73 1.48
N VAL A 30 26.33 18.37 0.56
CA VAL A 30 26.89 19.26 -0.45
C VAL A 30 27.69 20.40 0.20
N LYS A 31 27.24 20.92 1.33
CA LYS A 31 27.86 22.00 2.09
C LYS A 31 29.30 21.65 2.54
N ASP A 32 29.54 20.39 2.89
CA ASP A 32 30.80 19.91 3.45
C ASP A 32 31.60 19.07 2.43
N ALA A 33 31.21 19.15 1.15
CA ALA A 33 31.84 18.38 0.08
C ALA A 33 33.27 18.85 -0.17
N VAL A 34 34.18 17.92 -0.21
CA VAL A 34 35.60 18.13 -0.51
C VAL A 34 36.03 17.25 -1.68
N ASN A 35 37.13 17.57 -2.32
CA ASN A 35 37.62 16.80 -3.46
C ASN A 35 38.29 15.49 -3.02
N LEU A 36 37.50 14.57 -2.48
CA LEU A 36 37.89 13.24 -2.02
C LEU A 36 36.97 12.18 -2.60
N VAL A 37 37.52 10.95 -2.78
CA VAL A 37 36.70 9.78 -3.12
C VAL A 37 35.85 9.39 -1.91
N ILE A 38 34.55 9.32 -2.09
CA ILE A 38 33.62 8.91 -1.04
C ILE A 38 33.74 7.39 -0.86
N PRO A 39 34.17 6.91 0.31
CA PRO A 39 34.40 5.46 0.51
C PRO A 39 33.11 4.66 0.73
N LYS A 40 31.99 5.33 1.07
CA LYS A 40 30.75 4.67 1.44
C LYS A 40 29.54 5.58 1.24
N ALA A 41 28.48 5.02 0.67
CA ALA A 41 27.15 5.64 0.65
C ALA A 41 26.11 4.59 1.03
N LYS A 42 24.95 5.03 1.48
CA LYS A 42 23.78 4.19 1.75
C LYS A 42 22.56 4.79 1.07
N ALA A 43 21.66 3.94 0.63
CA ALA A 43 20.35 4.35 0.20
C ALA A 43 19.30 3.49 0.92
N LYS A 44 18.19 4.11 1.32
CA LYS A 44 16.99 3.42 1.77
C LYS A 44 15.98 3.48 0.63
N ILE A 45 15.57 2.30 0.19
CA ILE A 45 14.59 2.16 -0.89
C ILE A 45 13.34 1.47 -0.38
N SER A 46 12.21 1.83 -0.97
CA SER A 46 10.92 1.17 -0.79
C SER A 46 10.47 0.62 -2.12
N LEU A 47 10.16 -0.65 -2.17
CA LEU A 47 9.55 -1.30 -3.31
C LEU A 47 8.11 -1.65 -2.97
N ARG A 48 7.16 -0.99 -3.62
CA ARG A 48 5.74 -1.34 -3.56
C ARG A 48 5.50 -2.44 -4.57
N LEU A 49 4.81 -3.48 -4.15
CA LEU A 49 4.50 -4.64 -4.99
C LEU A 49 3.01 -4.69 -5.33
N PRO A 50 2.66 -5.25 -6.51
CA PRO A 50 1.29 -5.67 -6.78
C PRO A 50 0.86 -6.70 -5.73
N PRO A 51 -0.44 -6.79 -5.42
CA PRO A 51 -0.92 -7.69 -4.36
C PRO A 51 -0.73 -9.17 -4.66
N THR A 52 -0.42 -9.53 -5.91
CA THR A 52 -0.17 -10.92 -6.37
C THR A 52 1.30 -11.31 -6.37
N GLU A 53 2.20 -10.38 -6.08
CA GLU A 53 3.64 -10.64 -6.11
C GLU A 53 4.16 -11.13 -4.76
N ASP A 54 5.06 -12.10 -4.81
CA ASP A 54 5.74 -12.60 -3.62
C ASP A 54 6.86 -11.62 -3.19
N PRO A 55 6.82 -11.09 -1.95
CA PRO A 55 7.82 -10.15 -1.47
C PRO A 55 9.25 -10.72 -1.41
N GLU A 56 9.41 -12.00 -1.10
CA GLU A 56 10.73 -12.65 -1.05
C GLU A 56 11.31 -12.77 -2.45
N HIS A 57 10.48 -13.18 -3.42
CA HIS A 57 10.87 -13.24 -4.82
C HIS A 57 11.25 -11.85 -5.35
N ALA A 58 10.43 -10.83 -5.09
CA ALA A 58 10.71 -9.46 -5.53
C ALA A 58 12.00 -8.89 -4.90
N MET A 59 12.25 -9.16 -3.61
CA MET A 59 13.47 -8.76 -2.94
C MET A 59 14.71 -9.40 -3.58
N LYS A 60 14.63 -10.69 -3.87
CA LYS A 60 15.71 -11.43 -4.54
C LYS A 60 16.00 -10.87 -5.93
N MET A 61 14.96 -10.62 -6.72
CA MET A 61 15.10 -10.00 -8.05
C MET A 61 15.76 -8.63 -7.99
N LEU A 62 15.39 -7.81 -7.00
CA LEU A 62 15.99 -6.50 -6.78
C LEU A 62 17.47 -6.60 -6.40
N GLU A 63 17.81 -7.51 -5.48
CA GLU A 63 19.20 -7.77 -5.08
C GLU A 63 20.05 -8.24 -6.28
N GLU A 64 19.56 -9.21 -7.02
CA GLU A 64 20.23 -9.72 -8.23
C GLU A 64 20.45 -8.62 -9.27
N HIS A 65 19.43 -7.76 -9.48
CA HIS A 65 19.55 -6.62 -10.39
C HIS A 65 20.62 -5.64 -9.95
N VAL A 66 20.67 -5.27 -8.68
CA VAL A 66 21.68 -4.36 -8.14
C VAL A 66 23.06 -4.97 -8.25
N MET A 67 23.24 -6.23 -7.83
CA MET A 67 24.53 -6.91 -7.88
C MET A 67 25.08 -7.04 -9.30
N LYS A 68 24.22 -7.30 -10.28
CA LYS A 68 24.60 -7.40 -11.70
C LYS A 68 25.04 -6.06 -12.30
N ASN A 69 24.47 -4.95 -11.83
CA ASN A 69 24.66 -3.62 -12.42
C ASN A 69 25.61 -2.71 -11.62
N ILE A 70 26.25 -3.23 -10.59
CA ILE A 70 27.20 -2.45 -9.79
C ILE A 70 28.42 -2.06 -10.62
N PRO A 71 28.74 -0.77 -10.68
CA PRO A 71 29.96 -0.32 -11.36
C PRO A 71 31.22 -0.58 -10.51
N TRP A 72 32.35 -0.71 -11.17
CA TRP A 72 33.69 -0.74 -10.57
C TRP A 72 33.93 -1.82 -9.52
N ASN A 73 33.21 -2.94 -9.55
CA ASN A 73 33.25 -3.97 -8.53
C ASN A 73 33.08 -3.46 -7.09
N ALA A 74 32.27 -2.43 -6.90
CA ALA A 74 31.98 -1.92 -5.58
C ALA A 74 31.31 -3.00 -4.71
N SER A 75 31.68 -3.06 -3.44
CA SER A 75 31.06 -3.97 -2.48
C SER A 75 29.69 -3.43 -2.04
N VAL A 76 28.65 -4.21 -2.20
CA VAL A 76 27.29 -3.86 -1.76
C VAL A 76 26.81 -4.82 -0.68
N LYS A 77 26.14 -4.27 0.31
CA LYS A 77 25.43 -5.04 1.32
C LYS A 77 23.94 -4.69 1.27
N PHE A 78 23.14 -5.67 0.94
CA PHE A 78 21.68 -5.61 1.09
C PHE A 78 21.28 -5.86 2.55
N ILE A 79 20.33 -5.09 3.06
CA ILE A 79 19.81 -5.22 4.43
C ILE A 79 18.29 -5.13 4.33
N PRO A 80 17.58 -6.25 4.22
CA PRO A 80 16.11 -6.25 4.29
C PRO A 80 15.65 -5.65 5.62
N ASN A 81 14.62 -4.80 5.57
CA ASN A 81 14.07 -4.16 6.76
C ASN A 81 12.69 -4.74 7.11
N SER A 82 11.76 -4.70 6.17
CA SER A 82 10.43 -5.27 6.33
C SER A 82 9.89 -5.74 4.98
N MET A 83 9.11 -6.77 5.00
CA MET A 83 8.40 -7.30 3.84
C MET A 83 6.96 -7.59 4.24
N GLY A 84 6.04 -7.44 3.30
CA GLY A 84 4.62 -7.77 3.50
C GLY A 84 3.95 -7.98 2.15
N SER A 85 3.08 -8.95 2.09
CA SER A 85 2.29 -9.26 0.89
C SER A 85 1.05 -8.37 0.83
N GLY A 86 0.52 -8.16 -0.37
CA GLY A 86 -0.77 -7.54 -0.55
C GLY A 86 -1.93 -8.49 -0.28
N VAL A 87 -3.12 -7.95 -0.09
CA VAL A 87 -4.38 -8.71 0.01
C VAL A 87 -5.32 -8.21 -1.08
N VAL A 88 -5.95 -9.16 -1.76
CA VAL A 88 -7.04 -8.86 -2.70
C VAL A 88 -8.33 -9.37 -2.08
N ALA A 89 -9.27 -8.47 -1.79
CA ALA A 89 -10.61 -8.85 -1.38
C ALA A 89 -11.45 -9.24 -2.60
N ASP A 90 -12.24 -10.30 -2.47
CA ASP A 90 -13.20 -10.69 -3.50
C ASP A 90 -14.52 -9.93 -3.26
N PRO A 91 -14.91 -8.99 -4.14
CA PRO A 91 -16.12 -8.20 -3.97
C PRO A 91 -17.42 -9.00 -4.15
N ASN A 92 -17.33 -10.22 -4.69
CA ASN A 92 -18.49 -11.04 -4.99
C ASN A 92 -18.87 -12.00 -3.85
N LYS A 93 -18.12 -12.00 -2.76
CA LYS A 93 -18.46 -12.82 -1.58
C LYS A 93 -19.75 -12.32 -0.91
N PRO A 94 -20.53 -13.23 -0.28
CA PRO A 94 -21.87 -12.92 0.26
C PRO A 94 -21.91 -11.73 1.22
N PHE A 95 -21.02 -11.71 2.23
CA PHE A 95 -20.97 -10.62 3.20
C PHE A 95 -20.61 -9.28 2.52
N THR A 96 -19.58 -9.28 1.69
CA THR A 96 -19.13 -8.08 0.97
C THR A 96 -20.23 -7.54 0.06
N THR A 97 -20.93 -8.43 -0.66
CA THR A 97 -22.07 -8.04 -1.51
C THR A 97 -23.19 -7.39 -0.70
N GLU A 98 -23.57 -7.93 0.45
CA GLU A 98 -24.61 -7.37 1.30
C GLU A 98 -24.17 -6.05 1.96
N LEU A 99 -22.91 -5.95 2.36
CA LEU A 99 -22.34 -4.73 2.89
C LEU A 99 -22.40 -3.58 1.87
N VAL A 100 -22.07 -3.84 0.61
CA VAL A 100 -22.15 -2.86 -0.48
C VAL A 100 -23.60 -2.38 -0.69
N LYS A 101 -24.59 -3.28 -0.67
CA LYS A 101 -25.99 -2.88 -0.74
C LYS A 101 -26.40 -1.98 0.44
N SER A 102 -25.95 -2.33 1.63
CA SER A 102 -26.19 -1.56 2.85
C SER A 102 -25.55 -0.18 2.77
N PHE A 103 -24.33 -0.07 2.28
CA PHE A 103 -23.67 1.19 2.02
C PHE A 103 -24.43 2.04 1.02
N ASN A 104 -24.76 1.51 -0.14
CA ASN A 104 -25.51 2.26 -1.17
C ASN A 104 -26.83 2.82 -0.63
N SER A 105 -27.53 2.03 0.19
CA SER A 105 -28.80 2.44 0.78
C SER A 105 -28.66 3.50 1.87
N THR A 106 -27.60 3.45 2.67
CA THR A 106 -27.36 4.37 3.78
C THR A 106 -26.75 5.69 3.30
N TRP A 107 -25.70 5.60 2.47
CA TRP A 107 -24.98 6.76 1.96
C TRP A 107 -25.64 7.41 0.75
N LYS A 108 -26.64 6.76 0.17
CA LYS A 108 -27.38 7.22 -1.03
C LYS A 108 -26.47 7.50 -2.24
N ASN A 109 -25.35 6.82 -2.29
CA ASN A 109 -24.35 6.87 -3.35
C ASN A 109 -23.96 5.45 -3.76
N GLU A 110 -23.49 5.29 -4.97
CA GLU A 110 -22.93 4.03 -5.42
C GLU A 110 -21.54 3.81 -4.80
N THR A 111 -21.32 2.63 -4.25
CA THR A 111 -20.02 2.24 -3.68
C THR A 111 -19.00 2.05 -4.78
N ALA A 112 -17.88 2.75 -4.69
CA ALA A 112 -16.72 2.55 -5.56
C ALA A 112 -15.71 1.58 -4.93
N TYR A 113 -15.08 0.79 -5.78
CA TYR A 113 -13.99 -0.10 -5.38
C TYR A 113 -12.66 0.56 -5.70
N ILE A 114 -11.81 0.66 -4.70
CA ILE A 114 -10.48 1.25 -4.85
C ILE A 114 -9.40 0.29 -4.32
N GLY A 115 -8.19 0.42 -4.86
CA GLY A 115 -7.00 -0.18 -4.26
C GLY A 115 -6.36 0.81 -3.28
N VAL A 116 -5.89 0.32 -2.16
CA VAL A 116 -5.17 1.13 -1.16
C VAL A 116 -3.71 0.70 -1.14
N GLY A 117 -2.82 1.66 -1.30
CA GLY A 117 -1.38 1.41 -1.23
C GLY A 117 -0.87 1.46 0.19
N GLY A 118 -0.63 0.31 0.77
CA GLY A 118 -0.04 0.15 2.09
C GLY A 118 -0.20 -1.30 2.55
N SER A 119 0.81 -1.83 3.23
CA SER A 119 0.68 -3.17 3.79
C SER A 119 0.02 -3.09 5.16
N ILE A 120 -0.96 -3.95 5.38
CA ILE A 120 -1.52 -4.23 6.70
C ILE A 120 -1.11 -5.67 7.04
N PRO A 121 0.01 -5.90 7.73
CA PRO A 121 0.54 -7.25 7.97
C PRO A 121 -0.47 -8.19 8.60
N PHE A 122 -1.28 -7.69 9.55
CA PHE A 122 -2.34 -8.45 10.19
C PHE A 122 -3.38 -8.99 9.19
N ALA A 123 -3.74 -8.22 8.15
CA ALA A 123 -4.71 -8.65 7.15
C ALA A 123 -4.23 -9.89 6.40
N ASN A 124 -2.94 -9.95 6.08
CA ASN A 124 -2.32 -11.11 5.46
C ASN A 124 -2.33 -12.34 6.35
N ASP A 125 -1.93 -12.17 7.61
CA ASP A 125 -1.93 -13.27 8.57
C ASP A 125 -3.36 -13.80 8.77
N PHE A 126 -4.34 -12.91 8.85
CA PHE A 126 -5.75 -13.29 8.98
C PHE A 126 -6.24 -14.10 7.77
N VAL A 127 -5.98 -13.65 6.55
CA VAL A 127 -6.40 -14.39 5.33
C VAL A 127 -5.73 -15.76 5.23
N ARG A 128 -4.45 -15.85 5.64
CA ARG A 128 -3.73 -17.12 5.65
C ARG A 128 -4.29 -18.12 6.65
N GLU A 129 -4.61 -17.66 7.86
CA GLU A 129 -5.14 -18.51 8.93
C GLU A 129 -6.63 -18.86 8.71
N PHE A 130 -7.38 -17.97 8.08
CA PHE A 130 -8.82 -18.13 7.84
C PHE A 130 -9.17 -17.99 6.35
N PRO A 131 -8.73 -18.93 5.49
CA PRO A 131 -8.86 -18.79 4.02
C PRO A 131 -10.32 -18.78 3.54
N ASN A 132 -11.26 -19.27 4.35
CA ASN A 132 -12.69 -19.29 4.02
C ASN A 132 -13.44 -18.07 4.59
N ALA A 133 -12.80 -17.23 5.42
CA ALA A 133 -13.42 -16.04 5.95
C ALA A 133 -13.37 -14.89 4.92
N GLU A 134 -14.32 -13.99 5.01
CA GLU A 134 -14.27 -12.73 4.28
C GLU A 134 -13.59 -11.69 5.15
N LEU A 135 -12.52 -11.10 4.63
CA LEU A 135 -11.86 -9.97 5.26
C LEU A 135 -12.37 -8.66 4.67
N VAL A 136 -12.92 -7.83 5.53
CA VAL A 136 -13.36 -6.47 5.16
C VAL A 136 -12.69 -5.47 6.11
N LEU A 137 -12.01 -4.50 5.54
CA LEU A 137 -11.39 -3.39 6.27
C LEU A 137 -12.18 -2.13 5.95
N ILE A 138 -12.83 -1.56 6.93
CA ILE A 138 -13.67 -0.38 6.78
C ILE A 138 -13.40 0.63 7.89
N GLY A 139 -13.64 1.89 7.61
CA GLY A 139 -13.46 2.98 8.56
C GLY A 139 -14.29 4.19 8.16
N ALA A 140 -14.55 5.08 9.11
CA ALA A 140 -15.27 6.33 8.92
C ALA A 140 -14.34 7.49 8.52
N GLY A 141 -13.23 7.19 7.87
CA GLY A 141 -12.27 8.18 7.42
C GLY A 141 -12.80 9.09 6.31
N ASP A 142 -12.17 10.23 6.19
CA ASP A 142 -12.37 11.18 5.10
C ASP A 142 -10.98 11.58 4.60
N GLU A 143 -10.68 11.30 3.33
CA GLU A 143 -9.34 11.56 2.78
C GLU A 143 -9.04 13.06 2.63
N GLU A 144 -10.07 13.89 2.45
CA GLU A 144 -9.91 15.34 2.26
C GLU A 144 -9.74 16.07 3.60
N LEU A 145 -10.52 15.71 4.61
CA LEU A 145 -10.57 16.43 5.88
C LEU A 145 -9.92 15.69 7.05
N GLY A 146 -9.74 14.37 6.91
CA GLY A 146 -9.32 13.49 8.00
C GLY A 146 -7.87 13.67 8.46
N ASN A 147 -6.98 14.18 7.62
CA ASN A 147 -5.54 14.33 7.91
C ASN A 147 -4.87 13.07 8.49
N ALA A 148 -5.19 11.89 7.94
CA ALA A 148 -4.68 10.63 8.44
C ALA A 148 -3.15 10.65 8.61
N HIS A 149 -2.68 10.20 9.78
CA HIS A 149 -1.26 10.18 10.18
C HIS A 149 -0.60 11.58 10.31
N ALA A 150 -1.38 12.64 10.43
CA ALA A 150 -0.90 14.01 10.57
C ALA A 150 -1.48 14.70 11.83
N PRO A 151 -0.91 15.85 12.24
CA PRO A 151 -1.51 16.64 13.31
C PRO A 151 -2.96 17.03 12.99
N ASN A 152 -3.81 17.04 14.01
CA ASN A 152 -5.25 17.28 13.91
C ASN A 152 -6.00 16.22 13.07
N GLU A 153 -5.54 14.99 13.09
CA GLU A 153 -6.29 13.87 12.55
C GLU A 153 -7.71 13.86 13.13
N SER A 154 -8.69 13.70 12.26
CA SER A 154 -10.11 13.80 12.63
C SER A 154 -10.95 12.78 11.86
N VAL A 155 -12.15 12.54 12.39
CA VAL A 155 -13.19 11.74 11.74
C VAL A 155 -14.51 12.46 11.88
N GLN A 156 -15.36 12.35 10.87
CA GLN A 156 -16.70 12.94 10.90
C GLN A 156 -17.66 12.02 11.67
N ILE A 157 -18.42 12.60 12.62
CA ILE A 157 -19.32 11.84 13.49
C ILE A 157 -20.44 11.21 12.70
N ASP A 158 -21.02 11.94 11.75
CA ASP A 158 -22.07 11.43 10.86
C ASP A 158 -21.58 10.25 10.00
N HIS A 159 -20.33 10.23 9.57
CA HIS A 159 -19.73 9.08 8.90
C HIS A 159 -19.68 7.84 9.81
N ILE A 160 -19.38 8.02 11.10
CA ILE A 160 -19.42 6.92 12.08
C ILE A 160 -20.86 6.38 12.21
N GLU A 161 -21.84 7.27 12.33
CA GLU A 161 -23.26 6.88 12.43
C GLU A 161 -23.71 6.10 11.18
N MET A 162 -23.41 6.60 9.99
CA MET A 162 -23.74 5.94 8.73
C MET A 162 -23.04 4.58 8.57
N LEU A 163 -21.78 4.47 9.04
CA LEU A 163 -21.05 3.21 9.04
C LEU A 163 -21.71 2.19 9.97
N ILE A 164 -22.08 2.59 11.18
CA ILE A 164 -22.79 1.73 12.15
C ILE A 164 -24.14 1.28 11.56
N GLU A 165 -24.92 2.19 10.98
CA GLU A 165 -26.18 1.86 10.33
C GLU A 165 -25.99 0.84 9.21
N SER A 166 -25.00 1.03 8.36
CA SER A 166 -24.67 0.11 7.26
C SER A 166 -24.32 -1.29 7.78
N LEU A 167 -23.48 -1.37 8.82
CA LEU A 167 -23.13 -2.65 9.45
C LEU A 167 -24.33 -3.34 10.08
N VAL A 168 -25.19 -2.60 10.78
CA VAL A 168 -26.43 -3.16 11.37
C VAL A 168 -27.34 -3.72 10.29
N LYS A 169 -27.51 -3.02 9.16
CA LYS A 169 -28.29 -3.51 8.02
C LYS A 169 -27.70 -4.79 7.45
N THR A 170 -26.38 -4.81 7.23
CA THR A 170 -25.67 -5.99 6.71
C THR A 170 -25.89 -7.18 7.62
N LEU A 171 -25.62 -7.04 8.93
CA LEU A 171 -25.75 -8.15 9.89
C LEU A 171 -27.17 -8.67 10.10
N LYS A 172 -28.19 -7.90 9.73
CA LYS A 172 -29.59 -8.34 9.77
C LYS A 172 -30.00 -9.17 8.55
N ASN A 173 -29.23 -9.07 7.46
CA ASN A 173 -29.61 -9.65 6.18
C ASN A 173 -28.78 -10.90 5.81
N ILE A 174 -27.84 -11.31 6.66
CA ILE A 174 -27.00 -12.52 6.48
C ILE A 174 -27.33 -13.65 7.46
#